data_a71204fe850739a21057643904234d2e
#
_entry.id   a71204fe850739a21057643904234d2e
#
_cell.length_a   1.000
_cell.length_b   1.000
_cell.length_c   1.000
_cell.angle_alpha   90.00
_cell.angle_beta   90.00
_cell.angle_gamma   90.00
#
_symmetry.space_group_name_H-M   'P 1'
#
loop_
_entity.id
_entity.type
_entity.pdbx_description
1 polymer ?
#
loop_
_entity_poly.entity_id
_entity_poly.type
_entity_poly.pdbx_seq_one_letter_code
_entity_poly.pdbx_strand_id
1 'polypeptide(L)'
;MLKILIVEDDAQLATTLKYLVEDNPRYRVVAIADDLDSAVAAAEEFMPDLALVDLRLARGSTGCSVAVRMGDFDIPCFFITGKAPDFPMPDLALGCLMKPFTAEDVHRSLAAAEDLMRGREALRAKMLVNLTLYDQVENDEAEQPQGFIPSRRSLKTRLEHWIAGTQG
;
A
#
# COMPACT_ATOMS: atom_id res chain seq x y z
N MET A 1 -0.52 -2.60 -16.75
CA MET A 1 -1.71 -2.10 -15.98
C MET A 1 -1.53 -2.60 -14.57
N LEU A 2 -1.49 -1.69 -13.58
CA LEU A 2 -1.24 -2.03 -12.17
C LEU A 2 -2.53 -2.57 -11.53
N LYS A 3 -2.45 -3.75 -10.92
CA LYS A 3 -3.57 -4.40 -10.22
C LYS A 3 -3.64 -3.90 -8.78
N ILE A 4 -4.78 -3.38 -8.38
CA ILE A 4 -5.00 -2.78 -7.07
C ILE A 4 -6.00 -3.63 -6.28
N LEU A 5 -5.65 -3.97 -5.04
CA LEU A 5 -6.57 -4.46 -4.02
C LEU A 5 -7.01 -3.27 -3.16
N ILE A 6 -8.31 -3.13 -2.90
CA ILE A 6 -8.85 -2.18 -1.92
C ILE A 6 -9.28 -2.97 -0.69
N VAL A 7 -8.86 -2.52 0.50
CA VAL A 7 -9.29 -3.08 1.78
C VAL A 7 -9.95 -1.97 2.60
N GLU A 8 -11.27 -1.97 2.59
CA GLU A 8 -12.13 -0.93 3.17
C GLU A 8 -13.48 -1.56 3.56
N ASP A 9 -13.89 -1.40 4.81
CA ASP A 9 -15.15 -1.99 5.33
C ASP A 9 -16.39 -1.14 5.05
N ASP A 10 -16.23 0.15 4.73
CA ASP A 10 -17.31 0.97 4.19
C ASP A 10 -17.49 0.69 2.69
N ALA A 11 -18.52 -0.08 2.34
CA ALA A 11 -18.81 -0.50 0.97
C ALA A 11 -19.04 0.68 0.01
N GLN A 12 -19.58 1.80 0.50
CA GLN A 12 -19.83 2.99 -0.29
C GLN A 12 -18.53 3.72 -0.62
N LEU A 13 -17.66 3.83 0.38
CA LEU A 13 -16.32 4.40 0.21
C LEU A 13 -15.43 3.51 -0.67
N ALA A 14 -15.45 2.19 -0.46
CA ALA A 14 -14.72 1.24 -1.31
C ALA A 14 -15.14 1.33 -2.78
N THR A 15 -16.44 1.46 -3.04
CA THR A 15 -16.98 1.65 -4.40
C THR A 15 -16.52 2.99 -4.99
N THR A 16 -16.59 4.06 -4.22
CA THR A 16 -16.11 5.39 -4.64
C THR A 16 -14.63 5.35 -4.98
N LEU A 17 -13.82 4.76 -4.09
CA LEU A 17 -12.38 4.63 -4.29
C LEU A 17 -12.05 3.81 -5.54
N LYS A 18 -12.81 2.73 -5.81
CA LYS A 18 -12.68 1.95 -7.04
C LYS A 18 -12.86 2.83 -8.29
N TYR A 19 -13.92 3.63 -8.35
CA TYR A 19 -14.15 4.52 -9.49
C TYR A 19 -13.01 5.53 -9.67
N LEU A 20 -12.52 6.13 -8.57
CA LEU A 20 -11.41 7.08 -8.62
C LEU A 20 -10.10 6.42 -9.10
N VAL A 21 -9.84 5.20 -8.68
CA VAL A 21 -8.67 4.43 -9.12
C VAL A 21 -8.76 4.12 -10.62
N GLU A 22 -9.91 3.60 -11.07
CA GLU A 22 -10.13 3.13 -12.45
C GLU A 22 -10.38 4.26 -13.46
N ASP A 23 -10.57 5.51 -13.00
CA ASP A 23 -10.59 6.71 -13.87
C ASP A 23 -9.27 6.86 -14.65
N ASN A 24 -8.17 6.36 -14.12
CA ASN A 24 -6.91 6.25 -14.83
C ASN A 24 -6.72 4.83 -15.41
N PRO A 25 -6.67 4.65 -16.75
CA PRO A 25 -6.59 3.34 -17.40
C PRO A 25 -5.30 2.55 -17.08
N ARG A 26 -4.33 3.15 -16.41
CA ARG A 26 -3.12 2.47 -15.92
C ARG A 26 -3.39 1.57 -14.71
N TYR A 27 -4.49 1.78 -13.99
CA TYR A 27 -4.83 1.10 -12.76
C TYR A 27 -6.12 0.28 -12.93
N ARG A 28 -6.20 -0.85 -12.26
CA ARG A 28 -7.38 -1.70 -12.22
C ARG A 28 -7.57 -2.26 -10.82
N VAL A 29 -8.75 -2.11 -10.28
CA VAL A 29 -9.14 -2.77 -9.03
C VAL A 29 -9.51 -4.22 -9.33
N VAL A 30 -8.74 -5.15 -8.79
CA VAL A 30 -8.96 -6.58 -9.00
C VAL A 30 -9.84 -7.21 -7.94
N ALA A 31 -9.86 -6.63 -6.73
CA ALA A 31 -10.74 -7.05 -5.64
C ALA A 31 -10.99 -5.91 -4.65
N ILE A 32 -12.09 -6.01 -3.92
CA ILE A 32 -12.40 -5.23 -2.72
C ILE A 32 -12.58 -6.24 -1.58
N ALA A 33 -11.91 -6.00 -0.46
CA ALA A 33 -11.99 -6.77 0.77
C ALA A 33 -12.44 -5.86 1.92
N ASP A 34 -13.12 -6.40 2.92
CA ASP A 34 -13.65 -5.66 4.07
C ASP A 34 -13.01 -6.05 5.40
N ASP A 35 -12.18 -7.10 5.41
CA ASP A 35 -11.44 -7.60 6.56
C ASP A 35 -10.14 -8.30 6.18
N LEU A 36 -9.42 -8.83 7.18
CA LEU A 36 -8.16 -9.51 6.99
C LEU A 36 -8.30 -10.79 6.15
N ASP A 37 -9.31 -11.61 6.43
CA ASP A 37 -9.48 -12.91 5.78
C ASP A 37 -9.82 -12.75 4.30
N SER A 38 -10.73 -11.85 3.97
CA SER A 38 -11.08 -11.52 2.58
C SER A 38 -9.92 -10.85 1.83
N ALA A 39 -9.10 -10.04 2.51
CA ALA A 39 -7.91 -9.46 1.92
C ALA A 39 -6.85 -10.52 1.58
N VAL A 40 -6.63 -11.49 2.46
CA VAL A 40 -5.69 -12.62 2.23
C VAL A 40 -6.19 -13.48 1.06
N ALA A 41 -7.47 -13.85 1.04
CA ALA A 41 -8.05 -14.62 -0.05
C ALA A 41 -7.91 -13.89 -1.42
N ALA A 42 -8.15 -12.57 -1.43
CA ALA A 42 -7.98 -11.76 -2.62
C ALA A 42 -6.51 -11.66 -3.06
N ALA A 43 -5.56 -11.60 -2.12
CA ALA A 43 -4.14 -11.59 -2.44
C ALA A 43 -3.70 -12.90 -3.11
N GLU A 44 -4.15 -14.04 -2.59
CA GLU A 44 -3.86 -15.37 -3.15
C GLU A 44 -4.46 -15.55 -4.56
N GLU A 45 -5.71 -15.11 -4.76
CA GLU A 45 -6.43 -15.33 -6.01
C GLU A 45 -5.96 -14.39 -7.12
N PHE A 46 -5.80 -13.09 -6.83
CA PHE A 46 -5.59 -12.07 -7.86
C PHE A 46 -4.15 -11.58 -7.96
N MET A 47 -3.31 -11.83 -6.95
CA MET A 47 -1.93 -11.34 -6.84
C MET A 47 -1.84 -9.87 -7.25
N PRO A 48 -2.41 -8.93 -6.46
CA PRO A 48 -2.38 -7.52 -6.74
C PRO A 48 -0.95 -6.95 -6.62
N ASP A 49 -0.68 -5.89 -7.36
CA ASP A 49 0.62 -5.21 -7.34
C ASP A 49 0.73 -4.20 -6.18
N LEU A 50 -0.42 -3.72 -5.69
CA LEU A 50 -0.52 -2.73 -4.60
C LEU A 50 -1.82 -2.94 -3.84
N ALA A 51 -1.81 -2.79 -2.52
CA ALA A 51 -3.01 -2.74 -1.69
C ALA A 51 -3.23 -1.33 -1.13
N LEU A 52 -4.43 -0.78 -1.33
CA LEU A 52 -4.94 0.42 -0.66
C LEU A 52 -5.71 -0.04 0.58
N VAL A 53 -5.27 0.34 1.78
CA VAL A 53 -5.75 -0.26 3.03
C VAL A 53 -6.21 0.80 4.02
N ASP A 54 -7.47 0.74 4.47
CA ASP A 54 -7.89 1.53 5.64
C ASP A 54 -7.23 0.97 6.91
N LEU A 55 -6.71 1.87 7.73
CA LEU A 55 -6.14 1.51 9.03
C LEU A 55 -7.19 0.99 10.03
N ARG A 56 -8.45 1.44 9.89
CA ARG A 56 -9.55 1.05 10.78
C ARG A 56 -10.57 0.24 10.02
N LEU A 57 -10.54 -1.06 10.23
CA LEU A 57 -11.47 -2.03 9.66
C LEU A 57 -12.41 -2.56 10.76
N ALA A 58 -13.59 -3.01 10.36
CA ALA A 58 -14.54 -3.67 11.23
C ALA A 58 -14.06 -5.07 11.68
N ARG A 59 -14.82 -5.70 12.57
CA ARG A 59 -14.68 -7.10 13.01
C ARG A 59 -13.31 -7.44 13.60
N GLY A 60 -12.66 -6.46 14.27
CA GLY A 60 -11.39 -6.69 14.95
C GLY A 60 -10.17 -6.77 14.03
N SER A 61 -10.35 -6.61 12.72
CA SER A 61 -9.24 -6.45 11.79
C SER A 61 -8.67 -5.02 11.88
N THR A 62 -7.39 -4.89 11.61
CA THR A 62 -6.74 -3.59 11.51
C THR A 62 -5.96 -3.50 10.19
N GLY A 63 -5.86 -2.30 9.63
CA GLY A 63 -5.03 -2.11 8.43
C GLY A 63 -3.57 -2.52 8.62
N CYS A 64 -3.06 -2.39 9.85
CA CYS A 64 -1.71 -2.87 10.17
C CYS A 64 -1.61 -4.40 10.07
N SER A 65 -2.61 -5.15 10.57
CA SER A 65 -2.60 -6.61 10.42
C SER A 65 -2.71 -7.05 8.97
N VAL A 66 -3.52 -6.34 8.16
CA VAL A 66 -3.59 -6.55 6.72
C VAL A 66 -2.24 -6.28 6.06
N ALA A 67 -1.60 -5.14 6.36
CA ALA A 67 -0.30 -4.79 5.76
C ALA A 67 0.80 -5.80 6.11
N VAL A 68 0.80 -6.33 7.33
CA VAL A 68 1.70 -7.44 7.72
C VAL A 68 1.50 -8.64 6.81
N ARG A 69 0.24 -9.07 6.60
CA ARG A 69 -0.08 -10.22 5.75
C ARG A 69 0.21 -9.97 4.28
N MET A 70 -0.08 -8.77 3.78
CA MET A 70 0.30 -8.39 2.40
C MET A 70 1.82 -8.47 2.20
N GLY A 71 2.58 -8.14 3.24
CA GLY A 71 4.03 -8.32 3.25
C GLY A 71 4.50 -9.75 3.02
N ASP A 72 3.76 -10.75 3.50
CA ASP A 72 4.06 -12.16 3.26
C ASP A 72 3.90 -12.56 1.77
N PHE A 73 3.09 -11.83 1.03
CA PHE A 73 2.87 -12.00 -0.42
C PHE A 73 3.73 -11.05 -1.27
N ASP A 74 4.62 -10.29 -0.66
CA ASP A 74 5.39 -9.23 -1.34
C ASP A 74 4.51 -8.14 -1.99
N ILE A 75 3.31 -7.89 -1.45
CA ILE A 75 2.39 -6.86 -1.92
C ILE A 75 2.60 -5.59 -1.08
N PRO A 76 3.12 -4.50 -1.68
CA PRO A 76 3.24 -3.23 -0.98
C PRO A 76 1.87 -2.65 -0.63
N CYS A 77 1.80 -1.96 0.51
CA CYS A 77 0.59 -1.30 0.97
C CYS A 77 0.71 0.22 0.89
N PHE A 78 -0.43 0.88 0.72
CA PHE A 78 -0.61 2.32 0.88
C PHE A 78 -1.82 2.54 1.77
N PHE A 79 -1.66 3.27 2.88
CA PHE A 79 -2.77 3.50 3.80
C PHE A 79 -3.70 4.61 3.31
N ILE A 80 -5.01 4.42 3.53
CA ILE A 80 -6.04 5.46 3.33
C ILE A 80 -6.86 5.50 4.60
N THR A 81 -6.81 6.57 5.39
CA THR A 81 -7.42 6.60 6.71
C THR A 81 -7.98 7.96 7.11
N GLY A 82 -9.01 7.95 7.97
CA GLY A 82 -9.59 9.16 8.55
C GLY A 82 -8.78 9.76 9.71
N LYS A 83 -7.79 9.02 10.24
CA LYS A 83 -6.91 9.48 11.30
C LYS A 83 -5.47 9.10 10.96
N ALA A 84 -4.59 10.09 10.90
CA ALA A 84 -3.16 9.83 10.71
C ALA A 84 -2.63 8.92 11.82
N PRO A 85 -1.75 7.98 11.50
CA PRO A 85 -1.02 7.24 12.51
C PRO A 85 -0.11 8.21 13.30
N ASP A 86 0.10 7.91 14.57
CA ASP A 86 0.89 8.77 15.46
C ASP A 86 2.37 8.87 15.03
N PHE A 87 2.83 7.91 14.22
CA PHE A 87 4.19 7.85 13.66
C PHE A 87 4.20 7.15 12.30
N PRO A 88 5.19 7.47 11.43
CA PRO A 88 5.37 6.78 10.15
C PRO A 88 5.61 5.29 10.33
N MET A 89 5.10 4.49 9.39
CA MET A 89 5.22 3.02 9.40
C MET A 89 5.85 2.51 8.09
N PRO A 90 7.13 2.84 7.82
CA PRO A 90 7.80 2.49 6.56
C PRO A 90 7.92 0.98 6.31
N ASP A 91 7.94 0.18 7.37
CA ASP A 91 7.97 -1.29 7.27
C ASP A 91 6.63 -1.90 6.82
N LEU A 92 5.54 -1.13 6.90
CA LEU A 92 4.18 -1.62 6.62
C LEU A 92 3.61 -1.04 5.33
N ALA A 93 3.93 0.22 5.01
CA ALA A 93 3.33 0.90 3.87
C ALA A 93 4.31 1.92 3.24
N LEU A 94 4.04 2.25 1.98
CA LEU A 94 4.76 3.27 1.23
C LEU A 94 4.40 4.69 1.69
N GLY A 95 3.21 4.87 2.25
CA GLY A 95 2.71 6.16 2.70
C GLY A 95 1.26 6.08 3.15
N CYS A 96 0.68 7.25 3.42
CA CYS A 96 -0.68 7.40 3.92
C CYS A 96 -1.37 8.58 3.27
N LEU A 97 -2.61 8.37 2.78
CA LEU A 97 -3.55 9.39 2.33
C LEU A 97 -4.64 9.59 3.37
N MET A 98 -4.84 10.84 3.77
CA MET A 98 -5.87 11.21 4.75
C MET A 98 -7.23 11.42 4.10
N LYS A 99 -8.27 10.86 4.73
CA LYS A 99 -9.69 11.19 4.45
C LYS A 99 -10.04 12.55 5.12
N PRO A 100 -10.84 13.43 4.49
CA PRO A 100 -11.40 13.31 3.15
C PRO A 100 -10.37 13.60 2.06
N PHE A 101 -10.49 12.93 0.93
CA PHE A 101 -9.59 13.07 -0.22
C PHE A 101 -10.39 13.39 -1.50
N THR A 102 -9.71 14.00 -2.46
CA THR A 102 -10.23 14.26 -3.79
C THR A 102 -9.75 13.21 -4.80
N ALA A 103 -10.32 13.21 -6.01
CA ALA A 103 -9.83 12.38 -7.10
C ALA A 103 -8.34 12.64 -7.41
N GLU A 104 -7.93 13.92 -7.37
CA GLU A 104 -6.55 14.30 -7.59
C GLU A 104 -5.61 13.74 -6.53
N ASP A 105 -6.03 13.72 -5.25
CA ASP A 105 -5.26 13.14 -4.14
C ASP A 105 -5.03 11.65 -4.35
N VAL A 106 -6.07 10.91 -4.78
CA VAL A 106 -5.97 9.47 -5.09
C VAL A 106 -5.00 9.24 -6.25
N HIS A 107 -5.16 9.98 -7.36
CA HIS A 107 -4.30 9.82 -8.54
C HIS A 107 -2.83 10.13 -8.23
N ARG A 108 -2.57 11.16 -7.44
CA ARG A 108 -1.21 11.53 -7.03
C ARG A 108 -0.60 10.51 -6.08
N SER A 109 -1.42 9.96 -5.16
CA SER A 109 -0.98 8.90 -4.25
C SER A 109 -0.58 7.63 -5.00
N LEU A 110 -1.38 7.22 -5.99
CA LEU A 110 -1.07 6.07 -6.85
C LEU A 110 0.18 6.30 -7.69
N ALA A 111 0.34 7.50 -8.26
CA ALA A 111 1.55 7.83 -9.03
C ALA A 111 2.80 7.83 -8.14
N ALA A 112 2.70 8.35 -6.91
CA ALA A 112 3.79 8.33 -5.95
C ALA A 112 4.14 6.89 -5.51
N ALA A 113 3.12 6.06 -5.23
CA ALA A 113 3.31 4.65 -4.89
C ALA A 113 4.01 3.90 -6.04
N GLU A 114 3.56 4.11 -7.29
CA GLU A 114 4.19 3.51 -8.47
C GLU A 114 5.65 3.97 -8.65
N ASP A 115 5.95 5.24 -8.42
CA ASP A 115 7.33 5.76 -8.50
C ASP A 115 8.22 5.12 -7.41
N LEU A 116 7.74 5.02 -6.17
CA LEU A 116 8.44 4.33 -5.08
C LEU A 116 8.65 2.85 -5.38
N MET A 117 7.62 2.16 -5.87
CA MET A 117 7.72 0.75 -6.27
C MET A 117 8.73 0.51 -7.39
N ARG A 118 9.00 1.52 -8.22
CA ARG A 118 10.01 1.48 -9.31
C ARG A 118 11.37 2.02 -8.88
N GLY A 119 11.58 2.31 -7.61
CA GLY A 119 12.83 2.89 -7.10
C GLY A 119 13.09 4.31 -7.62
N ARG A 120 12.03 5.04 -8.02
CA ARG A 120 12.12 6.43 -8.47
C ARG A 120 11.76 7.38 -7.33
N GLU A 121 12.38 8.55 -7.30
CA GLU A 121 12.02 9.57 -6.33
C GLU A 121 10.61 10.11 -6.62
N ALA A 122 9.73 10.05 -5.62
CA ALA A 122 8.36 10.53 -5.74
C ALA A 122 8.29 12.07 -5.59
N LEU A 123 8.82 12.78 -6.56
CA LEU A 123 8.95 14.26 -6.51
C LEU A 123 7.60 14.99 -6.44
N ARG A 124 6.54 14.41 -7.00
CA ARG A 124 5.23 15.05 -7.12
C ARG A 124 4.39 14.98 -5.85
N ALA A 125 4.70 14.07 -4.94
CA ALA A 125 3.92 13.86 -3.72
C ALA A 125 4.21 14.89 -2.62
N LYS A 126 5.33 15.59 -2.68
CA LYS A 126 5.75 16.57 -1.65
C LYS A 126 4.84 17.81 -1.51
N MET A 127 3.80 17.95 -2.36
CA MET A 127 2.93 19.14 -2.39
C MET A 127 1.50 18.89 -1.92
N LEU A 128 1.17 17.71 -1.41
CA LEU A 128 -0.19 17.41 -0.94
C LEU A 128 -0.29 17.50 0.58
N VAL A 129 -1.28 18.25 1.06
CA VAL A 129 -1.54 18.42 2.51
C VAL A 129 -1.99 17.10 3.15
N ASN A 130 -2.69 16.25 2.38
CA ASN A 130 -3.30 15.01 2.88
C ASN A 130 -2.45 13.76 2.63
N LEU A 131 -1.30 13.89 1.99
CA LEU A 131 -0.44 12.77 1.61
C LEU A 131 0.87 12.81 2.38
N THR A 132 1.18 11.72 3.07
CA THR A 132 2.48 11.50 3.70
C THR A 132 3.12 10.28 3.06
N LEU A 133 4.32 10.43 2.50
CA LEU A 133 5.15 9.30 2.09
C LEU A 133 6.07 8.90 3.24
N TYR A 134 6.23 7.61 3.43
CA TYR A 134 7.17 7.08 4.43
C TYR A 134 8.53 6.90 3.78
N ASP A 135 9.55 7.49 4.40
CA ASP A 135 10.93 7.27 3.96
C ASP A 135 11.26 5.79 4.17
N GLN A 136 11.62 5.12 3.08
CA GLN A 136 12.14 3.77 3.12
C GLN A 136 13.58 3.89 3.62
N VAL A 137 13.79 3.60 4.91
CA VAL A 137 15.12 3.61 5.49
C VAL A 137 15.94 2.54 4.77
N GLU A 138 16.94 2.96 3.98
CA GLU A 138 18.02 2.07 3.60
C GLU A 138 18.68 1.66 4.92
N ASN A 139 18.54 0.38 5.29
CA ASN A 139 19.31 -0.18 6.39
C ASN A 139 20.78 -0.20 5.97
N ASP A 140 21.49 0.91 6.16
CA ASP A 140 22.92 0.88 6.32
C ASP A 140 23.22 0.03 7.54
N GLU A 141 24.02 -1.00 7.35
CA GLU A 141 24.46 -1.96 8.35
C GLU A 141 25.01 -1.26 9.60
N ALA A 142 24.16 -1.05 10.61
CA ALA A 142 24.58 -0.66 11.93
C ALA A 142 23.94 -1.57 12.97
N GLU A 143 24.77 -2.48 13.47
CA GLU A 143 24.67 -3.27 14.69
C GLU A 143 23.29 -3.77 15.13
N GLN A 144 23.00 -5.01 14.76
CA GLN A 144 21.85 -5.77 15.25
C GLN A 144 22.05 -6.15 16.73
N PRO A 145 21.07 -5.90 17.61
CA PRO A 145 21.00 -6.61 18.88
C PRO A 145 20.64 -8.08 18.57
N GLN A 146 21.45 -8.99 19.04
CA GLN A 146 21.25 -10.44 18.90
C GLN A 146 19.90 -10.85 19.47
N GLY A 147 18.99 -11.40 18.64
CA GLY A 147 17.81 -12.12 19.11
C GLY A 147 16.50 -11.90 18.37
N PHE A 148 16.42 -11.03 17.37
CA PHE A 148 15.21 -10.87 16.58
C PHE A 148 15.46 -11.26 15.12
N ILE A 149 14.75 -12.31 14.64
CA ILE A 149 14.79 -12.72 13.24
C ILE A 149 13.62 -12.01 12.53
N PRO A 150 13.82 -10.92 11.81
CA PRO A 150 12.80 -10.40 10.90
C PRO A 150 12.93 -11.13 9.56
N SER A 151 12.02 -12.05 9.29
CA SER A 151 11.87 -12.61 7.94
C SER A 151 11.16 -11.62 7.02
N ARG A 152 11.75 -10.46 6.81
CA ARG A 152 11.22 -9.50 5.84
C ARG A 152 12.29 -9.16 4.84
N ARG A 153 12.06 -9.57 3.59
CA ARG A 153 12.80 -9.06 2.46
C ARG A 153 12.60 -7.54 2.40
N SER A 154 13.67 -6.80 2.23
CA SER A 154 13.64 -5.35 2.02
C SER A 154 12.70 -4.99 0.87
N LEU A 155 12.01 -3.84 0.93
CA LEU A 155 11.23 -3.32 -0.19
C LEU A 155 12.03 -3.25 -1.49
N LYS A 156 13.35 -3.03 -1.41
CA LYS A 156 14.27 -3.06 -2.55
C LYS A 156 14.30 -4.44 -3.23
N THR A 157 14.40 -5.53 -2.45
CA THR A 157 14.35 -6.90 -2.97
C THR A 157 12.96 -7.23 -3.55
N ARG A 158 11.90 -6.67 -2.98
CA ARG A 158 10.52 -6.79 -3.49
C ARG A 158 10.35 -6.06 -4.81
N LEU A 159 10.93 -4.86 -4.94
CA LEU A 159 10.96 -4.07 -6.16
C LEU A 159 11.71 -4.77 -7.29
N GLU A 160 12.88 -5.36 -7.01
CA GLU A 160 13.67 -6.11 -7.98
C GLU A 160 12.89 -7.31 -8.55
N HIS A 161 12.12 -8.00 -7.69
CA HIS A 161 11.28 -9.11 -8.11
C HIS A 161 10.11 -8.67 -9.00
N TRP A 162 9.51 -7.52 -8.69
CA TRP A 162 8.43 -6.93 -9.49
C TRP A 162 8.92 -6.45 -10.86
N ILE A 163 10.09 -5.81 -10.92
CA ILE A 163 10.70 -5.35 -12.18
C ILE A 163 11.10 -6.54 -13.07
N ALA A 164 11.60 -7.63 -12.48
CA ALA A 164 11.98 -8.83 -13.22
C ALA A 164 10.76 -9.59 -13.78
N GLY A 165 9.60 -9.54 -13.10
CA GLY A 165 8.36 -10.20 -13.52
C GLY A 165 7.61 -9.49 -14.66
N THR A 166 7.96 -8.25 -15.00
CA THR A 166 7.29 -7.47 -16.05
C THR A 166 7.96 -7.59 -17.44
N GLN A 167 9.01 -8.41 -17.59
CA GLN A 167 9.71 -8.66 -18.87
C GLN A 167 9.36 -10.02 -19.47
N GLY A 168 8.25 -10.65 -19.05
CA GLY A 168 7.74 -11.89 -19.64
C GLY A 168 6.46 -11.69 -20.39
#